data_8b765bc21df671492cfd4fc8fb80291f
#
_entry.id   8b765bc21df671492cfd4fc8fb80291f
#
_cell.length_a   1.000
_cell.length_b   1.000
_cell.length_c   1.000
_cell.angle_alpha   90.00
_cell.angle_beta   90.00
_cell.angle_gamma   90.00
#
_symmetry.space_group_name_H-M   'P 1'
#
loop_
_entity.id
_entity.type
_entity.pdbx_description
1 polymer ?
#
loop_
_entity_poly.entity_id
_entity_poly.type
_entity_poly.pdbx_seq_one_letter_code
_entity_poly.pdbx_strand_id
1 'polypeptide(L)'
;MKAGVERVISDKMNFLVKNGYEVSFVTYEQGNHPYAFPIDSSIRHISLDARFFTLNRYPIWKRLIVRHQMRTNFKIGLQQAVDEISPDIIITTTYSMKVLDIILGLHTSAHRLIESHIACYTIRKTYDCRSNFFMRLLAEFYDRRAFMRICRFDKLIVLTKGDLEEWKRYMNNVVIIPNPVTIYPNTISKHEVLFHRIIAVGRLHEQKGFDMLIDAFALISDRCPKWHVDIIGSGDDYQSLWDRINIKGLAGRINIIPPTDQIYLEYLKSDFYVLSSRYEGFPLVLNEAMSCEIPCVAFRCKYGPEDAIQHRVDGLLARNGDVEDLAQQILWMIEHPKEMIEMGRAARIKAKSYLPEVIMSRWDSLFLSVVKQ
;
A
#
# COMPACT_ATOMS: atom_id res chain seq x y z
N MET A 1 7.32 12.22 2.77
CA MET A 1 7.46 10.79 3.17
C MET A 1 7.45 9.98 1.89
N LYS A 2 8.44 9.11 1.71
CA LYS A 2 8.51 8.19 0.56
C LYS A 2 7.31 7.23 0.63
N ALA A 3 6.52 7.11 -0.45
CA ALA A 3 5.34 6.26 -0.44
C ALA A 3 5.71 4.81 -0.81
N GLY A 4 5.02 3.83 -0.19
CA GLY A 4 5.31 2.41 -0.43
C GLY A 4 5.08 1.96 -1.88
N VAL A 5 4.14 2.59 -2.58
CA VAL A 5 3.85 2.29 -4.00
C VAL A 5 5.01 2.68 -4.91
N GLU A 6 5.65 3.85 -4.68
CA GLU A 6 6.82 4.28 -5.46
C GLU A 6 7.98 3.29 -5.30
N ARG A 7 8.18 2.75 -4.10
CA ARG A 7 9.19 1.71 -3.84
C ARG A 7 8.89 0.44 -4.62
N VAL A 8 7.65 -0.06 -4.54
CA VAL A 8 7.25 -1.29 -5.24
C VAL A 8 7.43 -1.15 -6.75
N ILE A 9 7.07 0.00 -7.34
CA ILE A 9 7.23 0.24 -8.78
C ILE A 9 8.72 0.28 -9.15
N SER A 10 9.55 0.98 -8.37
CA SER A 10 11.00 1.07 -8.60
C SER A 10 11.66 -0.32 -8.51
N ASP A 11 11.38 -1.07 -7.43
CA ASP A 11 11.92 -2.41 -7.23
C ASP A 11 11.49 -3.37 -8.35
N LYS A 12 10.22 -3.29 -8.81
CA LYS A 12 9.70 -4.08 -9.93
C LYS A 12 10.43 -3.73 -11.23
N MET A 13 10.57 -2.47 -11.58
CA MET A 13 11.27 -2.05 -12.80
C MET A 13 12.73 -2.53 -12.80
N ASN A 14 13.44 -2.36 -11.68
CA ASN A 14 14.82 -2.81 -11.53
C ASN A 14 14.95 -4.34 -11.65
N PHE A 15 13.97 -5.10 -11.11
CA PHE A 15 13.96 -6.54 -11.24
C PHE A 15 13.72 -6.97 -12.69
N LEU A 16 12.77 -6.36 -13.38
CA LEU A 16 12.44 -6.70 -14.78
C LEU A 16 13.65 -6.49 -15.69
N VAL A 17 14.35 -5.37 -15.58
CA VAL A 17 15.56 -5.11 -16.37
C VAL A 17 16.65 -6.16 -16.11
N LYS A 18 16.89 -6.53 -14.85
CA LYS A 18 17.85 -7.58 -14.49
C LYS A 18 17.50 -8.94 -15.08
N ASN A 19 16.24 -9.17 -15.40
CA ASN A 19 15.76 -10.41 -16.00
C ASN A 19 15.52 -10.30 -17.52
N GLY A 20 16.13 -9.29 -18.17
CA GLY A 20 16.20 -9.19 -19.62
C GLY A 20 15.01 -8.49 -20.28
N TYR A 21 14.13 -7.85 -19.52
CA TYR A 21 13.07 -7.01 -20.07
C TYR A 21 13.62 -5.64 -20.43
N GLU A 22 13.19 -5.10 -21.57
CA GLU A 22 13.38 -3.70 -21.91
C GLU A 22 12.29 -2.86 -21.22
N VAL A 23 12.71 -2.00 -20.28
CA VAL A 23 11.80 -1.21 -19.44
C VAL A 23 11.95 0.27 -19.74
N SER A 24 10.84 0.91 -20.09
CA SER A 24 10.74 2.37 -20.21
C SER A 24 9.79 2.92 -19.16
N PHE A 25 10.17 4.04 -18.56
CA PHE A 25 9.43 4.68 -17.47
C PHE A 25 8.98 6.08 -17.89
N VAL A 26 7.66 6.29 -17.94
CA VAL A 26 7.07 7.58 -18.34
C VAL A 26 6.50 8.28 -17.08
N THR A 27 6.96 9.50 -16.81
CA THR A 27 6.42 10.35 -15.76
C THR A 27 5.79 11.61 -16.35
N TYR A 28 4.80 12.17 -15.64
CA TYR A 28 4.10 13.37 -16.11
C TYR A 28 3.91 14.49 -15.07
N GLU A 29 4.19 14.19 -13.81
CA GLU A 29 4.11 15.15 -12.69
C GLU A 29 5.42 15.23 -11.87
N GLN A 30 6.48 14.54 -12.29
CA GLN A 30 7.76 14.45 -11.58
C GLN A 30 8.50 15.80 -11.52
N GLY A 31 8.49 16.55 -12.60
CA GLY A 31 9.29 17.79 -12.71
C GLY A 31 10.78 17.51 -12.52
N ASN A 32 11.46 18.38 -11.80
CA ASN A 32 12.89 18.27 -11.47
C ASN A 32 13.17 17.59 -10.12
N HIS A 33 12.15 16.97 -9.50
CA HIS A 33 12.33 16.27 -8.23
C HIS A 33 13.10 14.97 -8.45
N PRO A 34 14.06 14.63 -7.56
CA PRO A 34 14.75 13.34 -7.62
C PRO A 34 13.78 12.18 -7.38
N TYR A 35 14.12 11.01 -7.89
CA TYR A 35 13.36 9.80 -7.60
C TYR A 35 13.42 9.48 -6.11
N ALA A 36 12.31 9.03 -5.56
CA ALA A 36 12.22 8.64 -4.16
C ALA A 36 13.06 7.38 -3.85
N PHE A 37 13.23 6.51 -4.85
CA PHE A 37 13.98 5.26 -4.78
C PHE A 37 14.90 5.12 -5.99
N PRO A 38 16.01 4.37 -5.86
CA PRO A 38 16.94 4.14 -6.97
C PRO A 38 16.25 3.46 -8.15
N ILE A 39 16.55 3.94 -9.35
CA ILE A 39 16.12 3.34 -10.63
C ILE A 39 17.39 2.97 -11.39
N ASP A 40 17.44 1.75 -11.94
CA ASP A 40 18.57 1.27 -12.73
C ASP A 40 18.82 2.19 -13.94
N SER A 41 20.10 2.50 -14.20
CA SER A 41 20.49 3.45 -15.24
C SER A 41 20.17 2.99 -16.66
N SER A 42 19.92 1.69 -16.87
CA SER A 42 19.48 1.13 -18.16
C SER A 42 17.99 1.36 -18.45
N ILE A 43 17.21 1.75 -17.43
CA ILE A 43 15.78 2.07 -17.60
C ILE A 43 15.64 3.43 -18.28
N ARG A 44 15.07 3.43 -19.48
CA ARG A 44 14.80 4.67 -20.21
C ARG A 44 13.71 5.48 -19.50
N HIS A 45 14.03 6.71 -19.10
CA HIS A 45 13.06 7.64 -18.53
C HIS A 45 12.62 8.69 -19.53
N ILE A 46 11.30 8.87 -19.65
CA ILE A 46 10.67 9.93 -20.46
C ILE A 46 9.80 10.79 -19.55
N SER A 47 10.12 12.06 -19.44
CA SER A 47 9.31 13.04 -18.69
C SER A 47 8.43 13.84 -19.62
N LEU A 48 7.12 13.76 -19.44
CA LEU A 48 6.12 14.53 -20.21
C LEU A 48 5.76 15.86 -19.56
N ASP A 49 6.18 16.08 -18.33
CA ASP A 49 6.07 17.33 -17.54
C ASP A 49 4.70 18.04 -17.63
N ALA A 50 3.62 17.27 -17.58
CA ALA A 50 2.26 17.81 -17.77
C ALA A 50 1.75 18.66 -16.59
N ARG A 51 2.25 18.45 -15.37
CA ARG A 51 2.01 19.22 -14.12
C ARG A 51 0.55 19.61 -13.88
N PHE A 52 -0.38 18.69 -14.00
CA PHE A 52 -1.82 18.95 -13.81
C PHE A 52 -2.16 19.59 -12.46
N PHE A 53 -1.32 19.41 -11.43
CA PHE A 53 -1.50 20.05 -10.12
C PHE A 53 -1.41 21.59 -10.18
N THR A 54 -0.76 22.15 -11.21
CA THR A 54 -0.63 23.62 -11.37
C THR A 54 -1.92 24.29 -11.84
N LEU A 55 -2.94 23.51 -12.24
CA LEU A 55 -4.24 24.04 -12.65
C LEU A 55 -4.89 24.94 -11.60
N ASN A 56 -4.64 24.69 -10.32
CA ASN A 56 -5.17 25.47 -9.22
C ASN A 56 -4.62 26.91 -9.17
N ARG A 57 -3.51 27.21 -9.86
CA ARG A 57 -2.91 28.55 -9.96
C ARG A 57 -3.66 29.47 -10.94
N TYR A 58 -4.53 28.91 -11.78
CA TYR A 58 -5.26 29.68 -12.78
C TYR A 58 -6.66 30.08 -12.27
N PRO A 59 -7.21 31.24 -12.70
CA PRO A 59 -8.60 31.61 -12.43
C PRO A 59 -9.57 30.58 -13.00
N ILE A 60 -10.73 30.41 -12.36
CA ILE A 60 -11.71 29.33 -12.64
C ILE A 60 -12.08 29.30 -14.13
N TRP A 61 -12.34 30.48 -14.76
CA TRP A 61 -12.69 30.57 -16.17
C TRP A 61 -11.57 30.11 -17.12
N LYS A 62 -10.30 30.29 -16.75
CA LYS A 62 -9.13 29.88 -17.54
C LYS A 62 -8.77 28.40 -17.33
N ARG A 63 -9.18 27.79 -16.22
CA ARG A 63 -8.83 26.40 -15.90
C ARG A 63 -9.28 25.39 -16.95
N LEU A 64 -10.44 25.59 -17.57
CA LEU A 64 -10.94 24.67 -18.61
C LEU A 64 -10.05 24.69 -19.86
N ILE A 65 -9.64 25.87 -20.30
CA ILE A 65 -8.78 26.04 -21.46
C ILE A 65 -7.40 25.45 -21.20
N VAL A 66 -6.78 25.83 -20.08
CA VAL A 66 -5.46 25.33 -19.68
C VAL A 66 -5.47 23.81 -19.49
N ARG A 67 -6.51 23.28 -18.84
CA ARG A 67 -6.69 21.83 -18.67
C ARG A 67 -6.79 21.13 -20.02
N HIS A 68 -7.52 21.67 -20.98
CA HIS A 68 -7.63 21.10 -22.32
C HIS A 68 -6.27 21.08 -23.01
N GLN A 69 -5.52 22.20 -23.00
CA GLN A 69 -4.17 22.29 -23.54
C GLN A 69 -3.21 21.27 -22.91
N MET A 70 -3.16 21.22 -21.58
CA MET A 70 -2.32 20.26 -20.85
C MET A 70 -2.63 18.82 -21.23
N ARG A 71 -3.91 18.46 -21.33
CA ARG A 71 -4.35 17.11 -21.72
C ARG A 71 -3.98 16.79 -23.16
N THR A 72 -4.11 17.77 -24.07
CA THR A 72 -3.74 17.60 -25.49
C THR A 72 -2.23 17.39 -25.61
N ASN A 73 -1.42 18.23 -24.98
CA ASN A 73 0.05 18.09 -25.00
C ASN A 73 0.49 16.76 -24.39
N PHE A 74 -0.11 16.37 -23.27
CA PHE A 74 0.15 15.08 -22.64
C PHE A 74 -0.21 13.91 -23.57
N LYS A 75 -1.37 13.97 -24.25
CA LYS A 75 -1.79 12.93 -25.22
C LYS A 75 -0.80 12.81 -26.37
N ILE A 76 -0.37 13.94 -26.95
CA ILE A 76 0.60 13.96 -28.06
C ILE A 76 1.94 13.39 -27.60
N GLY A 77 2.47 13.87 -26.48
CA GLY A 77 3.77 13.41 -25.96
C GLY A 77 3.74 11.93 -25.56
N LEU A 78 2.63 11.45 -24.99
CA LEU A 78 2.49 10.04 -24.65
C LEU A 78 2.39 9.15 -25.90
N GLN A 79 1.67 9.60 -26.95
CA GLN A 79 1.60 8.87 -28.22
C GLN A 79 2.99 8.79 -28.88
N GLN A 80 3.72 9.91 -28.93
CA GLN A 80 5.09 9.93 -29.47
C GLN A 80 6.02 8.97 -28.71
N ALA A 81 5.94 8.96 -27.37
CA ALA A 81 6.72 8.03 -26.57
C ALA A 81 6.37 6.57 -26.87
N VAL A 82 5.09 6.25 -27.04
CA VAL A 82 4.63 4.91 -27.40
C VAL A 82 5.05 4.50 -28.79
N ASP A 83 4.97 5.40 -29.76
CA ASP A 83 5.39 5.15 -31.15
C ASP A 83 6.91 4.89 -31.22
N GLU A 84 7.70 5.62 -30.42
CA GLU A 84 9.16 5.47 -30.38
C GLU A 84 9.59 4.18 -29.67
N ILE A 85 8.92 3.81 -28.58
CA ILE A 85 9.24 2.61 -27.80
C ILE A 85 8.69 1.35 -28.47
N SER A 86 7.50 1.45 -29.08
CA SER A 86 6.74 0.31 -29.62
C SER A 86 6.58 -0.84 -28.61
N PRO A 87 6.03 -0.56 -27.40
CA PRO A 87 6.00 -1.55 -26.32
C PRO A 87 5.02 -2.70 -26.60
N ASP A 88 5.32 -3.89 -26.11
CA ASP A 88 4.37 -5.01 -26.07
C ASP A 88 3.30 -4.81 -25.00
N ILE A 89 3.68 -4.20 -23.86
CA ILE A 89 2.83 -4.03 -22.69
C ILE A 89 2.95 -2.60 -22.13
N ILE A 90 1.82 -1.98 -21.86
CA ILE A 90 1.72 -0.69 -21.15
C ILE A 90 1.09 -0.96 -19.78
N ILE A 91 1.83 -0.61 -18.71
CA ILE A 91 1.33 -0.74 -17.35
C ILE A 91 1.07 0.64 -16.75
N THR A 92 -0.10 0.83 -16.18
CA THR A 92 -0.45 2.04 -15.42
C THR A 92 -1.03 1.69 -14.07
N THR A 93 -1.25 2.69 -13.21
CA THR A 93 -1.84 2.48 -11.88
C THR A 93 -3.16 3.20 -11.73
N THR A 94 -4.00 2.78 -10.79
CA THR A 94 -5.24 3.47 -10.43
C THR A 94 -5.02 4.89 -9.89
N TYR A 95 -3.80 5.27 -9.50
CA TYR A 95 -3.46 6.66 -9.17
C TYR A 95 -3.55 7.60 -10.38
N SER A 96 -3.44 7.07 -11.59
CA SER A 96 -3.49 7.82 -12.85
C SER A 96 -4.92 8.06 -13.37
N MET A 97 -5.95 7.99 -12.54
CA MET A 97 -7.38 8.08 -12.91
C MET A 97 -7.71 9.25 -13.85
N LYS A 98 -6.99 10.37 -13.73
CA LYS A 98 -7.19 11.58 -14.55
C LYS A 98 -6.79 11.40 -16.02
N VAL A 99 -5.96 10.40 -16.34
CA VAL A 99 -5.36 10.19 -17.67
C VAL A 99 -5.67 8.82 -18.27
N LEU A 100 -6.45 7.96 -17.58
CA LEU A 100 -6.78 6.63 -18.07
C LEU A 100 -7.47 6.63 -19.44
N ASP A 101 -8.32 7.61 -19.70
CA ASP A 101 -8.97 7.78 -21.01
C ASP A 101 -7.98 8.12 -22.12
N ILE A 102 -6.88 8.82 -21.83
CA ILE A 102 -5.81 9.10 -22.79
C ILE A 102 -5.04 7.81 -23.06
N ILE A 103 -4.67 7.05 -22.02
CA ILE A 103 -3.97 5.77 -22.16
C ILE A 103 -4.81 4.76 -22.97
N LEU A 104 -6.11 4.70 -22.70
CA LEU A 104 -7.04 3.85 -23.45
C LEU A 104 -7.23 4.29 -24.90
N GLY A 105 -7.02 5.55 -25.20
CA GLY A 105 -7.14 6.12 -26.54
C GLY A 105 -5.84 6.18 -27.35
N LEU A 106 -4.75 5.56 -26.90
CA LEU A 106 -3.50 5.45 -27.64
C LEU A 106 -3.67 4.52 -28.85
N HIS A 107 -3.04 4.90 -29.95
CA HIS A 107 -2.93 4.05 -31.14
C HIS A 107 -1.72 3.14 -30.98
N THR A 108 -1.95 1.90 -30.58
CA THR A 108 -0.89 0.90 -30.37
C THR A 108 -1.50 -0.50 -30.28
N SER A 109 -0.73 -1.51 -30.68
CA SER A 109 -1.03 -2.93 -30.48
C SER A 109 -0.70 -3.41 -29.07
N ALA A 110 -0.04 -2.58 -28.24
CA ALA A 110 0.36 -2.94 -26.89
C ALA A 110 -0.82 -3.33 -26.01
N HIS A 111 -0.65 -4.38 -25.24
CA HIS A 111 -1.60 -4.76 -24.19
C HIS A 111 -1.57 -3.76 -23.03
N ARG A 112 -2.74 -3.38 -22.53
CA ARG A 112 -2.89 -2.37 -21.48
C ARG A 112 -3.25 -3.02 -20.18
N LEU A 113 -2.35 -2.97 -19.20
CA LEU A 113 -2.55 -3.49 -17.86
C LEU A 113 -2.72 -2.34 -16.87
N ILE A 114 -3.55 -2.54 -15.85
CA ILE A 114 -3.72 -1.55 -14.78
C ILE A 114 -3.54 -2.19 -13.42
N GLU A 115 -2.71 -1.59 -12.57
CA GLU A 115 -2.48 -2.02 -11.19
C GLU A 115 -3.33 -1.22 -10.21
N SER A 116 -4.07 -1.90 -9.37
CA SER A 116 -4.82 -1.27 -8.28
C SER A 116 -4.06 -1.38 -6.97
N HIS A 117 -3.41 -0.28 -6.58
CA HIS A 117 -2.80 -0.14 -5.25
C HIS A 117 -3.77 0.43 -4.20
N ILE A 118 -5.00 0.70 -4.61
CA ILE A 118 -6.10 1.20 -3.79
C ILE A 118 -7.24 0.19 -3.90
N ALA A 119 -7.79 -0.22 -2.77
CA ALA A 119 -8.89 -1.17 -2.76
C ALA A 119 -10.13 -0.62 -3.52
N CYS A 120 -10.85 -1.50 -4.21
CA CYS A 120 -12.03 -1.20 -5.02
C CYS A 120 -13.04 -0.30 -4.29
N TYR A 121 -13.36 -0.64 -3.03
CA TYR A 121 -14.31 0.14 -2.23
C TYR A 121 -13.82 1.57 -1.92
N THR A 122 -12.49 1.80 -1.87
CA THR A 122 -11.92 3.13 -1.61
C THR A 122 -12.07 4.04 -2.82
N ILE A 123 -11.97 3.49 -4.04
CA ILE A 123 -12.24 4.23 -5.28
C ILE A 123 -13.67 4.78 -5.26
N ARG A 124 -14.63 4.00 -4.76
CA ARG A 124 -16.05 4.40 -4.62
C ARG A 124 -16.26 5.48 -3.54
N LYS A 125 -15.41 5.53 -2.51
CA LYS A 125 -15.52 6.51 -1.42
C LYS A 125 -14.80 7.84 -1.70
N THR A 126 -14.02 7.95 -2.76
CA THR A 126 -13.24 9.15 -3.09
C THR A 126 -14.12 10.40 -3.25
N TYR A 127 -15.43 10.21 -3.47
CA TYR A 127 -16.43 11.26 -3.66
C TYR A 127 -17.57 11.20 -2.63
N ASP A 128 -17.35 10.64 -1.45
CA ASP A 128 -18.34 10.57 -0.37
C ASP A 128 -18.60 11.97 0.23
N CYS A 129 -19.20 12.84 -0.58
CA CYS A 129 -19.70 14.14 -0.17
C CYS A 129 -21.03 13.94 0.59
N ARG A 130 -20.94 13.70 1.89
CA ARG A 130 -22.08 13.44 2.79
C ARG A 130 -23.13 14.56 2.89
N SER A 131 -22.90 15.72 2.29
CA SER A 131 -23.66 16.94 2.59
C SER A 131 -24.85 17.23 1.67
N ASN A 132 -25.00 16.58 0.49
CA ASN A 132 -26.09 16.92 -0.43
C ASN A 132 -26.44 15.77 -1.38
N PHE A 133 -27.75 15.47 -1.55
CA PHE A 133 -28.27 14.43 -2.46
C PHE A 133 -27.79 14.59 -3.90
N PHE A 134 -27.71 15.82 -4.40
CA PHE A 134 -27.22 16.12 -5.75
C PHE A 134 -25.73 15.79 -5.93
N MET A 135 -24.91 16.12 -4.94
CA MET A 135 -23.49 15.81 -4.95
C MET A 135 -23.23 14.29 -4.87
N ARG A 136 -24.10 13.57 -4.18
CA ARG A 136 -24.07 12.11 -4.10
C ARG A 136 -24.38 11.44 -5.44
N LEU A 137 -25.38 11.90 -6.18
CA LEU A 137 -25.66 11.44 -7.54
C LEU A 137 -24.52 11.74 -8.52
N LEU A 138 -23.94 12.94 -8.40
CA LEU A 138 -22.78 13.33 -9.21
C LEU A 138 -21.56 12.43 -8.91
N ALA A 139 -21.30 12.16 -7.65
CA ALA A 139 -20.24 11.28 -7.20
C ALA A 139 -20.42 9.84 -7.75
N GLU A 140 -21.64 9.31 -7.67
CA GLU A 140 -21.98 7.99 -8.21
C GLU A 140 -21.79 7.91 -9.74
N PHE A 141 -22.12 8.98 -10.47
CA PHE A 141 -21.87 9.07 -11.90
C PHE A 141 -20.36 9.10 -12.24
N TYR A 142 -19.55 9.85 -11.45
CA TYR A 142 -18.10 9.88 -11.62
C TYR A 142 -17.45 8.53 -11.27
N ASP A 143 -17.90 7.87 -10.22
CA ASP A 143 -17.45 6.55 -9.82
C ASP A 143 -17.73 5.51 -10.91
N ARG A 144 -18.95 5.49 -11.46
CA ARG A 144 -19.30 4.61 -12.58
C ARG A 144 -18.42 4.83 -13.80
N ARG A 145 -18.13 6.09 -14.15
CA ARG A 145 -17.21 6.40 -15.27
C ARG A 145 -15.78 5.94 -14.99
N ALA A 146 -15.31 6.08 -13.76
CA ALA A 146 -14.00 5.60 -13.36
C ALA A 146 -13.90 4.07 -13.49
N PHE A 147 -14.89 3.34 -12.96
CA PHE A 147 -14.98 1.89 -13.08
C PHE A 147 -15.06 1.42 -14.54
N MET A 148 -15.93 2.02 -15.35
CA MET A 148 -16.02 1.70 -16.77
C MET A 148 -14.71 1.89 -17.53
N ARG A 149 -13.86 2.87 -17.13
CA ARG A 149 -12.53 3.05 -17.73
C ARG A 149 -11.60 1.92 -17.33
N ILE A 150 -11.57 1.54 -16.05
CA ILE A 150 -10.73 0.45 -15.55
C ILE A 150 -11.13 -0.88 -16.24
N CYS A 151 -12.43 -1.13 -16.41
CA CYS A 151 -12.93 -2.34 -17.08
C CYS A 151 -12.57 -2.46 -18.58
N ARG A 152 -12.00 -1.40 -19.18
CA ARG A 152 -11.53 -1.43 -20.58
C ARG A 152 -10.07 -1.84 -20.74
N PHE A 153 -9.35 -2.03 -19.65
CA PHE A 153 -7.99 -2.58 -19.67
C PHE A 153 -8.03 -4.10 -19.88
N ASP A 154 -7.00 -4.62 -20.55
CA ASP A 154 -6.92 -6.05 -20.85
C ASP A 154 -6.81 -6.91 -19.59
N LYS A 155 -6.10 -6.42 -18.57
CA LYS A 155 -6.03 -7.04 -17.23
C LYS A 155 -6.00 -5.96 -16.14
N LEU A 156 -6.69 -6.25 -15.05
CA LEU A 156 -6.58 -5.52 -13.79
C LEU A 156 -5.81 -6.37 -12.80
N ILE A 157 -4.74 -5.83 -12.26
CA ILE A 157 -3.93 -6.47 -11.22
C ILE A 157 -4.35 -5.89 -9.86
N VAL A 158 -4.75 -6.76 -8.95
CA VAL A 158 -5.13 -6.45 -7.58
C VAL A 158 -4.20 -7.16 -6.60
N LEU A 159 -4.15 -6.69 -5.37
CA LEU A 159 -3.15 -7.13 -4.40
C LEU A 159 -3.68 -8.21 -3.44
N THR A 160 -5.01 -8.35 -3.31
CA THR A 160 -5.64 -9.20 -2.30
C THR A 160 -6.81 -10.00 -2.87
N LYS A 161 -7.16 -11.09 -2.19
CA LYS A 161 -8.32 -11.93 -2.57
C LYS A 161 -9.63 -11.17 -2.42
N GLY A 162 -9.79 -10.41 -1.33
CA GLY A 162 -11.00 -9.64 -1.10
C GLY A 162 -11.23 -8.59 -2.18
N ASP A 163 -10.16 -7.94 -2.67
CA ASP A 163 -10.25 -6.98 -3.75
C ASP A 163 -10.57 -7.66 -5.10
N LEU A 164 -9.99 -8.85 -5.36
CA LEU A 164 -10.33 -9.67 -6.52
C LEU A 164 -11.82 -9.99 -6.58
N GLU A 165 -12.41 -10.46 -5.47
CA GLU A 165 -13.81 -10.84 -5.40
C GLU A 165 -14.73 -9.63 -5.62
N GLU A 166 -14.34 -8.45 -5.12
CA GLU A 166 -15.08 -7.22 -5.35
C GLU A 166 -15.00 -6.78 -6.81
N TRP A 167 -13.82 -6.80 -7.44
CA TRP A 167 -13.63 -6.44 -8.84
C TRP A 167 -14.26 -7.41 -9.83
N LYS A 168 -14.32 -8.71 -9.53
CA LYS A 168 -14.98 -9.72 -10.36
C LYS A 168 -16.47 -9.45 -10.58
N ARG A 169 -17.10 -8.63 -9.74
CA ARG A 169 -18.47 -8.15 -9.95
C ARG A 169 -18.62 -7.19 -11.14
N TYR A 170 -17.50 -6.62 -11.60
CA TYR A 170 -17.47 -5.59 -12.64
C TYR A 170 -16.72 -6.02 -13.90
N MET A 171 -15.73 -6.90 -13.77
CA MET A 171 -14.92 -7.39 -14.89
C MET A 171 -14.34 -8.77 -14.60
N ASN A 172 -14.14 -9.58 -15.68
CA ASN A 172 -13.63 -10.95 -15.56
C ASN A 172 -12.10 -11.03 -15.57
N ASN A 173 -11.44 -10.06 -16.19
CA ASN A 173 -9.99 -10.07 -16.41
C ASN A 173 -9.20 -9.49 -15.23
N VAL A 174 -9.41 -10.03 -14.03
CA VAL A 174 -8.75 -9.60 -12.80
C VAL A 174 -7.80 -10.68 -12.31
N VAL A 175 -6.58 -10.30 -11.94
CA VAL A 175 -5.51 -11.20 -11.48
C VAL A 175 -4.97 -10.71 -10.14
N ILE A 176 -4.64 -11.63 -9.22
CA ILE A 176 -3.97 -11.29 -7.97
C ILE A 176 -2.46 -11.39 -8.14
N ILE A 177 -1.75 -10.28 -7.97
CA ILE A 177 -0.30 -10.26 -7.79
C ILE A 177 -0.01 -9.32 -6.62
N PRO A 178 0.28 -9.85 -5.42
CA PRO A 178 0.62 -9.05 -4.25
C PRO A 178 1.90 -8.25 -4.46
N ASN A 179 2.11 -7.22 -3.63
CA ASN A 179 3.39 -6.54 -3.60
C ASN A 179 4.47 -7.45 -2.99
N PRO A 180 5.70 -7.40 -3.51
CA PRO A 180 6.82 -8.10 -2.90
C PRO A 180 7.15 -7.51 -1.52
N VAL A 181 7.69 -8.33 -0.63
CA VAL A 181 8.28 -7.86 0.61
C VAL A 181 9.55 -7.06 0.31
N THR A 182 9.72 -5.95 1.02
CA THR A 182 10.85 -5.02 0.80
C THR A 182 12.05 -5.32 1.70
N ILE A 183 11.85 -6.15 2.72
CA ILE A 183 12.83 -6.52 3.74
C ILE A 183 12.70 -8.03 3.98
N TYR A 184 13.81 -8.75 3.87
CA TYR A 184 13.89 -10.16 4.25
C TYR A 184 15.32 -10.45 4.74
N PRO A 185 15.61 -10.27 6.05
CA PRO A 185 16.95 -10.49 6.59
C PRO A 185 17.43 -11.93 6.40
N ASN A 186 18.66 -12.13 5.96
CA ASN A 186 19.22 -13.48 5.76
C ASN A 186 19.35 -14.23 7.10
N THR A 187 19.76 -13.51 8.13
CA THR A 187 19.92 -14.05 9.49
C THR A 187 19.12 -13.22 10.47
N ILE A 188 18.47 -13.90 11.40
CA ILE A 188 17.78 -13.29 12.53
C ILE A 188 18.45 -13.81 13.79
N SER A 189 19.13 -12.91 14.50
CA SER A 189 19.60 -13.21 15.85
C SER A 189 18.41 -13.10 16.78
N LYS A 190 17.86 -14.23 17.22
CA LYS A 190 16.81 -14.22 18.25
C LYS A 190 17.44 -13.99 19.60
N HIS A 191 16.86 -13.05 20.31
CA HIS A 191 17.11 -12.91 21.72
C HIS A 191 16.24 -13.94 22.46
N GLU A 192 16.83 -14.69 23.40
CA GLU A 192 16.10 -15.59 24.30
C GLU A 192 15.22 -14.81 25.29
N VAL A 193 15.45 -13.51 25.40
CA VAL A 193 14.78 -12.60 26.34
C VAL A 193 13.85 -11.67 25.59
N LEU A 194 12.63 -11.50 26.07
CA LEU A 194 11.65 -10.55 25.56
C LEU A 194 12.11 -9.09 25.75
N PHE A 195 11.94 -8.26 24.74
CA PHE A 195 12.14 -6.82 24.81
C PHE A 195 11.01 -6.11 25.56
N HIS A 196 9.85 -6.77 25.70
CA HIS A 196 8.59 -6.20 26.18
C HIS A 196 8.15 -5.00 25.34
N ARG A 197 8.43 -5.06 24.03
CA ARG A 197 8.22 -3.99 23.06
C ARG A 197 7.22 -4.41 21.98
N ILE A 198 6.14 -3.67 21.88
CA ILE A 198 5.17 -3.72 20.79
C ILE A 198 5.52 -2.64 19.78
N ILE A 199 5.53 -2.96 18.50
CA ILE A 199 5.81 -1.99 17.44
C ILE A 199 4.59 -1.80 16.53
N ALA A 200 4.34 -0.54 16.15
CA ALA A 200 3.40 -0.16 15.11
C ALA A 200 4.05 0.85 14.16
N VAL A 201 3.86 0.71 12.85
CA VAL A 201 4.57 1.52 11.84
C VAL A 201 3.58 2.06 10.82
N GLY A 202 3.64 3.38 10.55
CA GLY A 202 2.81 3.96 9.51
C GLY A 202 2.72 5.48 9.57
N ARG A 203 2.02 6.07 8.60
CA ARG A 203 1.71 7.50 8.64
C ARG A 203 0.77 7.78 9.83
N LEU A 204 1.04 8.86 10.56
CA LEU A 204 0.13 9.31 11.62
C LEU A 204 -1.07 9.98 10.97
N HIS A 205 -2.05 9.18 10.63
CA HIS A 205 -3.25 9.55 9.91
C HIS A 205 -4.40 8.63 10.34
N GLU A 206 -5.62 9.11 10.35
CA GLU A 206 -6.84 8.41 10.79
C GLU A 206 -6.95 6.98 10.22
N GLN A 207 -6.54 6.77 8.96
CA GLN A 207 -6.53 5.46 8.32
C GLN A 207 -5.81 4.40 9.15
N LYS A 208 -4.67 4.75 9.79
CA LYS A 208 -3.82 3.80 10.52
C LYS A 208 -4.36 3.42 11.90
N GLY A 209 -5.35 4.17 12.41
CA GLY A 209 -6.06 3.80 13.62
C GLY A 209 -5.21 3.73 14.89
N PHE A 210 -4.13 4.53 14.97
CA PHE A 210 -3.28 4.55 16.16
C PHE A 210 -4.02 5.05 17.40
N ASP A 211 -5.08 5.82 17.25
CA ASP A 211 -6.01 6.16 18.31
C ASP A 211 -6.67 4.93 18.93
N MET A 212 -7.06 3.95 18.10
CA MET A 212 -7.64 2.68 18.59
C MET A 212 -6.57 1.78 19.23
N LEU A 213 -5.32 1.82 18.76
CA LEU A 213 -4.21 1.11 19.41
C LEU A 213 -3.93 1.68 20.81
N ILE A 214 -3.91 3.01 20.95
CA ILE A 214 -3.73 3.67 22.26
C ILE A 214 -4.85 3.26 23.22
N ASP A 215 -6.10 3.28 22.76
CA ASP A 215 -7.23 2.88 23.58
C ASP A 215 -7.18 1.39 23.97
N ALA A 216 -6.82 0.52 23.03
CA ALA A 216 -6.70 -0.91 23.30
C ALA A 216 -5.59 -1.19 24.33
N PHE A 217 -4.44 -0.53 24.20
CA PHE A 217 -3.35 -0.71 25.16
C PHE A 217 -3.70 -0.12 26.55
N ALA A 218 -4.47 0.97 26.60
CA ALA A 218 -4.96 1.56 27.85
C ALA A 218 -5.78 0.54 28.68
N LEU A 219 -6.60 -0.30 28.01
CA LEU A 219 -7.43 -1.31 28.68
C LEU A 219 -6.64 -2.42 29.37
N ILE A 220 -5.39 -2.64 28.96
CA ILE A 220 -4.58 -3.77 29.42
C ILE A 220 -3.28 -3.34 30.13
N SER A 221 -2.95 -2.05 30.10
CA SER A 221 -1.65 -1.53 30.57
C SER A 221 -1.28 -1.96 32.00
N ASP A 222 -2.25 -2.01 32.91
CA ASP A 222 -2.04 -2.43 34.31
C ASP A 222 -1.69 -3.91 34.42
N ARG A 223 -2.17 -4.74 33.49
CA ARG A 223 -1.91 -6.18 33.45
C ARG A 223 -0.53 -6.52 32.89
N CYS A 224 0.11 -5.59 32.15
CA CYS A 224 1.39 -5.80 31.48
C CYS A 224 2.40 -4.67 31.78
N PRO A 225 2.78 -4.42 33.06
CA PRO A 225 3.53 -3.23 33.48
C PRO A 225 4.91 -3.07 32.85
N LYS A 226 5.53 -4.14 32.34
CA LYS A 226 6.83 -4.11 31.67
C LYS A 226 6.75 -3.75 30.18
N TRP A 227 5.57 -3.88 29.56
CA TRP A 227 5.39 -3.71 28.14
C TRP A 227 5.19 -2.25 27.76
N HIS A 228 5.71 -1.86 26.60
CA HIS A 228 5.51 -0.54 26.00
C HIS A 228 5.20 -0.67 24.50
N VAL A 229 4.65 0.39 23.93
CA VAL A 229 4.29 0.48 22.53
C VAL A 229 5.10 1.60 21.87
N ASP A 230 5.79 1.29 20.78
CA ASP A 230 6.45 2.29 19.95
C ASP A 230 5.72 2.44 18.62
N ILE A 231 5.18 3.62 18.37
CA ILE A 231 4.54 4.01 17.12
C ILE A 231 5.56 4.76 16.27
N ILE A 232 6.04 4.13 15.19
CA ILE A 232 7.05 4.72 14.32
C ILE A 232 6.39 5.36 13.10
N GLY A 233 6.44 6.69 13.03
CA GLY A 233 5.82 7.41 11.93
C GLY A 233 5.82 8.92 12.07
N SER A 234 5.23 9.57 11.06
CA SER A 234 4.95 11.00 11.05
C SER A 234 3.65 11.28 10.30
N GLY A 235 3.01 12.39 10.60
CA GLY A 235 1.77 12.80 9.95
C GLY A 235 1.00 13.83 10.77
N ASP A 236 -0.15 14.22 10.24
CA ASP A 236 -0.94 15.35 10.77
C ASP A 236 -1.58 15.03 12.14
N ASP A 237 -1.78 13.74 12.44
CA ASP A 237 -2.41 13.30 13.69
C ASP A 237 -1.44 13.25 14.89
N TYR A 238 -0.16 13.67 14.72
CA TYR A 238 0.84 13.59 15.78
C TYR A 238 0.33 14.20 17.10
N GLN A 239 -0.15 15.44 17.06
CA GLN A 239 -0.57 16.15 18.27
C GLN A 239 -1.79 15.49 18.92
N SER A 240 -2.78 15.07 18.15
CA SER A 240 -3.98 14.42 18.67
C SER A 240 -3.68 13.07 19.32
N LEU A 241 -2.74 12.31 18.76
CA LEU A 241 -2.29 11.04 19.34
C LEU A 241 -1.48 11.27 20.63
N TRP A 242 -0.61 12.26 20.65
CA TRP A 242 0.16 12.64 21.82
C TRP A 242 -0.76 13.07 22.99
N ASP A 243 -1.75 13.93 22.70
CA ASP A 243 -2.73 14.35 23.70
C ASP A 243 -3.53 13.16 24.26
N ARG A 244 -3.92 12.21 23.38
CA ARG A 244 -4.62 10.98 23.76
C ARG A 244 -3.78 10.10 24.69
N ILE A 245 -2.49 9.93 24.41
CA ILE A 245 -1.55 9.20 25.27
C ILE A 245 -1.49 9.82 26.66
N ASN A 246 -1.41 11.15 26.75
CA ASN A 246 -1.35 11.85 28.03
C ASN A 246 -2.68 11.76 28.81
N ILE A 247 -3.82 11.94 28.15
CA ILE A 247 -5.15 11.80 28.77
C ILE A 247 -5.36 10.41 29.35
N LYS A 248 -4.83 9.37 28.67
CA LYS A 248 -4.91 7.97 29.13
C LYS A 248 -3.86 7.62 30.21
N GLY A 249 -2.97 8.54 30.59
CA GLY A 249 -1.91 8.28 31.55
C GLY A 249 -0.82 7.33 31.04
N LEU A 250 -0.63 7.23 29.72
CA LEU A 250 0.29 6.28 29.10
C LEU A 250 1.62 6.92 28.67
N ALA A 251 1.93 8.12 29.16
CA ALA A 251 3.23 8.75 28.93
C ALA A 251 4.38 7.84 29.41
N GLY A 252 5.37 7.62 28.53
CA GLY A 252 6.47 6.67 28.79
C GLY A 252 6.13 5.19 28.60
N ARG A 253 4.85 4.85 28.39
CA ARG A 253 4.40 3.51 28.01
C ARG A 253 4.05 3.39 26.53
N ILE A 254 3.68 4.50 25.89
CA ILE A 254 3.52 4.63 24.44
C ILE A 254 4.38 5.77 23.99
N ASN A 255 5.25 5.51 22.99
CA ASN A 255 6.13 6.51 22.41
C ASN A 255 5.77 6.70 20.94
N ILE A 256 5.84 7.94 20.45
CA ILE A 256 5.77 8.26 19.02
C ILE A 256 7.18 8.59 18.54
N ILE A 257 7.73 7.75 17.66
CA ILE A 257 9.11 7.81 17.20
C ILE A 257 9.13 8.26 15.73
N PRO A 258 10.03 9.18 15.33
CA PRO A 258 10.17 9.58 13.94
C PRO A 258 10.48 8.40 13.01
N PRO A 259 10.11 8.50 11.70
CA PRO A 259 10.44 7.48 10.72
C PRO A 259 11.95 7.27 10.58
N THR A 260 12.35 6.03 10.33
CA THR A 260 13.75 5.64 10.09
C THR A 260 13.90 4.89 8.78
N ASP A 261 15.05 5.06 8.11
CA ASP A 261 15.41 4.26 6.92
C ASP A 261 15.86 2.83 7.30
N GLN A 262 16.14 2.59 8.59
CA GLN A 262 16.57 1.28 9.12
C GLN A 262 15.44 0.58 9.89
N ILE A 263 14.23 0.64 9.37
CA ILE A 263 13.03 0.10 10.04
C ILE A 263 13.16 -1.38 10.41
N TYR A 264 13.94 -2.16 9.64
CA TYR A 264 14.15 -3.57 9.94
C TYR A 264 14.84 -3.80 11.30
N LEU A 265 15.74 -2.89 11.73
CA LEU A 265 16.36 -2.97 13.06
C LEU A 265 15.34 -2.75 14.18
N GLU A 266 14.34 -1.92 13.91
CA GLU A 266 13.26 -1.68 14.88
C GLU A 266 12.34 -2.91 15.00
N TYR A 267 12.05 -3.60 13.88
CA TYR A 267 11.35 -4.88 13.93
C TYR A 267 12.14 -5.91 14.75
N LEU A 268 13.45 -6.07 14.49
CA LEU A 268 14.29 -7.04 15.20
C LEU A 268 14.43 -6.79 16.70
N LYS A 269 14.16 -5.58 17.18
CA LYS A 269 14.15 -5.19 18.60
C LYS A 269 12.75 -5.19 19.20
N SER A 270 11.78 -5.84 18.57
CA SER A 270 10.39 -5.88 19.02
C SER A 270 9.92 -7.31 19.12
N ASP A 271 8.96 -7.55 20.01
CA ASP A 271 8.42 -8.89 20.23
C ASP A 271 7.27 -9.22 19.28
N PHE A 272 6.39 -8.25 19.01
CA PHE A 272 5.35 -8.39 18.00
C PHE A 272 4.90 -7.03 17.42
N TYR A 273 4.25 -7.09 16.28
CA TYR A 273 3.75 -5.94 15.53
C TYR A 273 2.23 -5.80 15.68
N VAL A 274 1.72 -4.57 15.75
CA VAL A 274 0.27 -4.31 15.76
C VAL A 274 -0.14 -3.45 14.57
N LEU A 275 -1.14 -3.91 13.80
CA LEU A 275 -1.80 -3.19 12.74
C LEU A 275 -3.23 -2.81 13.15
N SER A 276 -3.41 -1.59 13.59
CA SER A 276 -4.71 -1.05 14.03
C SER A 276 -5.49 -0.32 12.93
N SER A 277 -5.11 -0.50 11.67
CA SER A 277 -5.68 0.25 10.54
C SER A 277 -7.18 0.03 10.38
N ARG A 278 -7.91 1.12 10.07
CA ARG A 278 -9.34 1.08 9.71
C ARG A 278 -9.58 0.40 8.37
N TYR A 279 -8.65 0.58 7.45
CA TYR A 279 -8.66 -0.04 6.11
C TYR A 279 -7.27 -0.03 5.51
N GLU A 280 -6.99 -1.02 4.65
CA GLU A 280 -5.74 -1.18 3.91
C GLU A 280 -6.03 -1.55 2.44
N GLY A 281 -5.01 -1.39 1.57
CA GLY A 281 -4.99 -2.04 0.26
C GLY A 281 -4.20 -3.34 0.36
N PHE A 282 -2.90 -3.21 0.66
CA PHE A 282 -1.99 -4.30 0.96
C PHE A 282 -0.92 -3.77 1.95
N PRO A 283 -0.98 -4.16 3.22
CA PRO A 283 -0.11 -3.59 4.25
C PRO A 283 1.31 -4.14 4.16
N LEU A 284 2.20 -3.47 3.41
CA LEU A 284 3.62 -3.84 3.26
C LEU A 284 4.29 -4.02 4.62
N VAL A 285 4.03 -3.13 5.56
CA VAL A 285 4.59 -3.15 6.93
C VAL A 285 4.27 -4.45 7.69
N LEU A 286 3.15 -5.10 7.38
CA LEU A 286 2.77 -6.38 7.96
C LEU A 286 3.71 -7.49 7.45
N ASN A 287 3.93 -7.54 6.14
CA ASN A 287 4.83 -8.52 5.54
C ASN A 287 6.30 -8.26 5.92
N GLU A 288 6.69 -7.00 6.11
CA GLU A 288 8.00 -6.61 6.61
C GLU A 288 8.22 -7.15 8.04
N ALA A 289 7.26 -6.97 8.95
CA ALA A 289 7.32 -7.52 10.30
C ALA A 289 7.41 -9.05 10.27
N MET A 290 6.53 -9.70 9.50
CA MET A 290 6.52 -11.16 9.33
C MET A 290 7.87 -11.69 8.80
N SER A 291 8.50 -10.98 7.86
CA SER A 291 9.82 -11.34 7.31
C SER A 291 10.94 -11.28 8.35
N CYS A 292 10.78 -10.44 9.36
CA CYS A 292 11.67 -10.31 10.51
C CYS A 292 11.34 -11.32 11.64
N GLU A 293 10.47 -12.31 11.37
CA GLU A 293 10.04 -13.32 12.35
C GLU A 293 9.25 -12.72 13.53
N ILE A 294 8.59 -11.57 13.28
CA ILE A 294 7.76 -10.85 14.23
C ILE A 294 6.30 -11.23 13.97
N PRO A 295 5.60 -11.91 14.89
CA PRO A 295 4.18 -12.20 14.72
C PRO A 295 3.36 -10.91 14.78
N CYS A 296 2.20 -10.92 14.15
CA CYS A 296 1.39 -9.74 14.00
C CYS A 296 0.04 -9.89 14.69
N VAL A 297 -0.42 -8.83 15.34
CA VAL A 297 -1.81 -8.66 15.78
C VAL A 297 -2.44 -7.60 14.89
N ALA A 298 -3.55 -7.89 14.23
CA ALA A 298 -4.14 -6.95 13.29
C ALA A 298 -5.67 -6.92 13.36
N PHE A 299 -6.28 -5.79 13.06
CA PHE A 299 -7.70 -5.78 12.71
C PHE A 299 -7.97 -6.53 11.41
N ARG A 300 -9.13 -7.23 11.33
CA ARG A 300 -9.68 -7.79 10.10
C ARG A 300 -10.24 -6.68 9.20
N CYS A 301 -9.45 -5.65 8.93
CA CYS A 301 -9.92 -4.55 8.09
C CYS A 301 -9.91 -4.94 6.61
N LYS A 302 -10.71 -4.26 5.82
CA LYS A 302 -10.72 -4.39 4.36
C LYS A 302 -9.53 -3.62 3.77
N TYR A 303 -8.68 -4.21 2.96
CA TYR A 303 -8.37 -5.61 2.70
C TYR A 303 -6.95 -5.90 3.18
N GLY A 304 -6.43 -7.13 3.04
CA GLY A 304 -5.02 -7.44 3.21
C GLY A 304 -4.65 -8.20 4.47
N PRO A 305 -5.05 -7.79 5.71
CA PRO A 305 -4.66 -8.53 6.90
C PRO A 305 -5.08 -10.00 6.90
N GLU A 306 -6.30 -10.33 6.43
CA GLU A 306 -6.77 -11.72 6.31
C GLU A 306 -6.06 -12.52 5.22
N ASP A 307 -5.49 -11.87 4.21
CA ASP A 307 -4.66 -12.55 3.19
C ASP A 307 -3.25 -12.84 3.74
N ALA A 308 -2.73 -11.92 4.57
CA ALA A 308 -1.39 -12.02 5.15
C ALA A 308 -1.35 -12.90 6.40
N ILE A 309 -2.35 -12.84 7.30
CA ILE A 309 -2.37 -13.54 8.59
C ILE A 309 -3.37 -14.69 8.57
N GLN A 310 -2.92 -15.86 8.97
CA GLN A 310 -3.78 -16.98 9.38
C GLN A 310 -3.89 -16.96 10.90
N HIS A 311 -5.09 -16.58 11.38
CA HIS A 311 -5.37 -16.42 12.81
C HIS A 311 -4.96 -17.67 13.62
N ARG A 312 -4.22 -17.46 14.71
CA ARG A 312 -3.70 -18.50 15.61
C ARG A 312 -2.59 -19.39 15.03
N VAL A 313 -2.11 -19.11 13.80
CA VAL A 313 -1.02 -19.86 13.17
C VAL A 313 0.22 -18.99 13.00
N ASP A 314 0.08 -17.83 12.37
CA ASP A 314 1.18 -16.91 12.07
C ASP A 314 0.92 -15.48 12.59
N GLY A 315 -0.12 -15.32 13.40
CA GLY A 315 -0.52 -14.09 14.06
C GLY A 315 -1.94 -14.13 14.56
N LEU A 316 -2.43 -12.98 15.04
CA LEU A 316 -3.78 -12.85 15.60
C LEU A 316 -4.58 -11.80 14.82
N LEU A 317 -5.86 -12.06 14.64
CA LEU A 317 -6.80 -11.15 13.98
C LEU A 317 -7.91 -10.77 14.97
N ALA A 318 -8.07 -9.47 15.17
CA ALA A 318 -9.18 -8.88 15.94
C ALA A 318 -10.28 -8.38 15.00
N ARG A 319 -11.50 -8.28 15.48
CA ARG A 319 -12.64 -7.72 14.74
C ARG A 319 -12.37 -6.28 14.37
N ASN A 320 -12.69 -5.90 13.11
CA ASN A 320 -12.37 -4.58 12.59
C ASN A 320 -13.02 -3.46 13.42
N GLY A 321 -12.20 -2.56 13.94
CA GLY A 321 -12.62 -1.40 14.75
C GLY A 321 -13.04 -1.73 16.18
N ASP A 322 -12.96 -2.99 16.60
CA ASP A 322 -13.29 -3.43 17.96
C ASP A 322 -12.04 -3.31 18.85
N VAL A 323 -12.01 -2.23 19.61
CA VAL A 323 -10.89 -1.88 20.50
C VAL A 323 -10.69 -2.90 21.61
N GLU A 324 -11.78 -3.45 22.17
CA GLU A 324 -11.73 -4.45 23.23
C GLU A 324 -11.17 -5.77 22.69
N ASP A 325 -11.60 -6.21 21.51
CA ASP A 325 -11.05 -7.41 20.89
C ASP A 325 -9.58 -7.24 20.55
N LEU A 326 -9.17 -6.05 20.03
CA LEU A 326 -7.75 -5.76 19.80
C LEU A 326 -6.94 -5.85 21.09
N ALA A 327 -7.45 -5.27 22.19
CA ALA A 327 -6.83 -5.35 23.51
C ALA A 327 -6.68 -6.80 23.98
N GLN A 328 -7.71 -7.63 23.80
CA GLN A 328 -7.67 -9.04 24.15
C GLN A 328 -6.63 -9.82 23.32
N GLN A 329 -6.53 -9.57 22.01
CA GLN A 329 -5.53 -10.24 21.16
C GLN A 329 -4.10 -9.80 21.54
N ILE A 330 -3.88 -8.52 21.83
CA ILE A 330 -2.59 -8.00 22.31
C ILE A 330 -2.22 -8.67 23.64
N LEU A 331 -3.14 -8.71 24.59
CA LEU A 331 -2.92 -9.31 25.90
C LEU A 331 -2.65 -10.81 25.81
N TRP A 332 -3.40 -11.52 24.95
CA TRP A 332 -3.15 -12.94 24.69
C TRP A 332 -1.74 -13.17 24.18
N MET A 333 -1.25 -12.35 23.23
CA MET A 333 0.11 -12.44 22.68
C MET A 333 1.16 -12.23 23.80
N ILE A 334 0.93 -11.28 24.70
CA ILE A 334 1.79 -10.99 25.86
C ILE A 334 1.85 -12.18 26.84
N GLU A 335 0.70 -12.79 27.13
CA GLU A 335 0.57 -13.87 28.11
C GLU A 335 1.04 -15.24 27.57
N HIS A 336 1.26 -15.37 26.24
CA HIS A 336 1.63 -16.63 25.59
C HIS A 336 2.96 -16.50 24.79
N PRO A 337 4.10 -16.27 25.48
CA PRO A 337 5.37 -16.00 24.80
C PRO A 337 5.90 -17.16 23.95
N LYS A 338 5.58 -18.40 24.29
CA LYS A 338 5.98 -19.57 23.49
C LYS A 338 5.25 -19.61 22.15
N GLU A 339 3.94 -19.46 22.19
CA GLU A 339 3.08 -19.39 20.99
C GLU A 339 3.42 -18.16 20.14
N MET A 340 3.74 -17.03 20.75
CA MET A 340 4.20 -15.81 20.07
C MET A 340 5.45 -16.11 19.24
N ILE A 341 6.44 -16.81 19.81
CA ILE A 341 7.67 -17.19 19.09
C ILE A 341 7.36 -18.16 17.93
N GLU A 342 6.49 -19.15 18.15
CA GLU A 342 6.09 -20.11 17.12
C GLU A 342 5.33 -19.42 15.99
N MET A 343 4.42 -18.51 16.29
CA MET A 343 3.73 -17.67 15.30
C MET A 343 4.71 -16.81 14.50
N GLY A 344 5.73 -16.25 15.14
CA GLY A 344 6.78 -15.48 14.44
C GLY A 344 7.53 -16.33 13.42
N ARG A 345 7.89 -17.58 13.78
CA ARG A 345 8.53 -18.53 12.85
C ARG A 345 7.61 -18.87 11.67
N ALA A 346 6.34 -19.15 11.95
CA ALA A 346 5.34 -19.43 10.92
C ALA A 346 5.12 -18.21 10.01
N ALA A 347 5.05 -16.99 10.57
CA ALA A 347 4.95 -15.74 9.84
C ALA A 347 6.10 -15.55 8.86
N ARG A 348 7.34 -15.81 9.29
CA ARG A 348 8.52 -15.73 8.42
C ARG A 348 8.47 -16.76 7.28
N ILE A 349 8.03 -17.97 7.55
CA ILE A 349 7.88 -19.00 6.50
C ILE A 349 6.86 -18.51 5.46
N LYS A 350 5.73 -17.98 5.89
CA LYS A 350 4.70 -17.42 4.99
C LYS A 350 5.21 -16.21 4.21
N ALA A 351 6.02 -15.35 4.81
CA ALA A 351 6.60 -14.18 4.15
C ALA A 351 7.48 -14.55 2.94
N LYS A 352 8.00 -15.78 2.85
CA LYS A 352 8.71 -16.28 1.66
C LYS A 352 7.85 -16.28 0.40
N SER A 353 6.53 -16.43 0.53
CA SER A 353 5.60 -16.36 -0.61
C SER A 353 5.48 -14.96 -1.23
N TYR A 354 6.00 -13.95 -0.54
CA TYR A 354 6.06 -12.56 -0.98
C TYR A 354 7.47 -12.11 -1.36
N LEU A 355 8.45 -13.01 -1.45
CA LEU A 355 9.78 -12.67 -1.93
C LEU A 355 9.73 -12.09 -3.36
N PRO A 356 10.62 -11.16 -3.70
CA PRO A 356 10.65 -10.55 -5.04
C PRO A 356 10.64 -11.58 -6.16
N GLU A 357 11.43 -12.65 -6.05
CA GLU A 357 11.55 -13.71 -7.06
C GLU A 357 10.21 -14.45 -7.26
N VAL A 358 9.49 -14.71 -6.17
CA VAL A 358 8.18 -15.40 -6.21
C VAL A 358 7.11 -14.51 -6.82
N ILE A 359 7.08 -13.24 -6.43
CA ILE A 359 6.09 -12.29 -6.96
C ILE A 359 6.37 -11.98 -8.43
N MET A 360 7.65 -11.81 -8.80
CA MET A 360 8.02 -11.49 -10.18
C MET A 360 7.80 -12.66 -11.13
N SER A 361 7.92 -13.91 -10.68
CA SER A 361 7.53 -15.07 -11.51
C SER A 361 6.04 -15.06 -11.89
N ARG A 362 5.17 -14.47 -11.04
CA ARG A 362 3.75 -14.26 -11.38
C ARG A 362 3.58 -13.18 -12.44
N TRP A 363 4.40 -12.12 -12.39
CA TRP A 363 4.41 -11.09 -13.42
C TRP A 363 4.89 -11.64 -14.76
N ASP A 364 5.97 -12.44 -14.79
CA ASP A 364 6.45 -13.13 -15.99
C ASP A 364 5.35 -14.01 -16.60
N SER A 365 4.68 -14.81 -15.77
CA SER A 365 3.57 -15.66 -16.22
C SER A 365 2.42 -14.85 -16.80
N LEU A 366 2.10 -13.70 -16.18
CA LEU A 366 1.08 -12.80 -16.68
C LEU A 366 1.49 -12.20 -18.05
N PHE A 367 2.72 -11.68 -18.18
CA PHE A 367 3.20 -11.08 -19.43
C PHE A 367 3.18 -12.10 -20.55
N LEU A 368 3.71 -13.31 -20.33
CA LEU A 368 3.69 -14.38 -21.33
C LEU A 368 2.27 -14.78 -21.73
N SER A 369 1.32 -14.77 -20.79
CA SER A 369 -0.09 -15.09 -21.07
C SER A 369 -0.81 -14.03 -21.90
N VAL A 370 -0.38 -12.76 -21.78
CA VAL A 370 -0.98 -11.62 -22.47
C VAL A 370 -0.40 -11.47 -23.89
N VAL A 371 0.92 -11.61 -24.07
CA VAL A 371 1.60 -11.44 -25.37
C VAL A 371 1.33 -12.62 -26.31
N LYS A 372 0.99 -13.81 -25.80
CA LYS A 372 0.68 -15.00 -26.63
C LYS A 372 -0.78 -15.04 -27.12
N GLN A 373 -1.64 -14.14 -26.66
CA GLN A 373 -3.02 -13.98 -27.13
C GLN A 373 -3.12 -13.04 -28.32
#